data_8ccbae921b4f76cf9fb2df8235e5a92f
#
_entry.id   8ccbae921b4f76cf9fb2df8235e5a92f
#
_cell.length_a   1.000
_cell.length_b   1.000
_cell.length_c   1.000
_cell.angle_alpha   90.00
_cell.angle_beta   90.00
_cell.angle_gamma   90.00
#
_symmetry.space_group_name_H-M   'P 1'
#
loop_
_entity.id
_entity.type
_entity.pdbx_description
1 polymer ?
#
loop_
_entity_poly.entity_id
_entity_poly.type
_entity_poly.pdbx_seq_one_letter_code
_entity_poly.pdbx_strand_id
1 'polypeptide(L)'
;MEELVKQLNLRLNWEMGEVYAFENDDLYVQFINPNEGTDFEYVIRAEYKEDFDRWSNCEYETYSTDLEKDLSEIISDLKEMIEEKEQWL
;
A
#
# COMPACT_ATOMS: atom_id res chain seq x y z
N MET A 1 -10.04 2.68 3.24
CA MET A 1 -8.68 3.04 3.73
C MET A 1 -8.51 2.78 5.23
N GLU A 2 -9.42 3.22 6.06
CA GLU A 2 -9.34 3.01 7.51
C GLU A 2 -9.24 1.55 7.90
N GLU A 3 -10.03 0.70 7.27
CA GLU A 3 -10.03 -0.72 7.59
C GLU A 3 -8.68 -1.37 7.24
N LEU A 4 -8.10 -0.99 6.12
CA LEU A 4 -6.80 -1.49 5.70
C LEU A 4 -5.72 -1.04 6.68
N VAL A 5 -5.73 0.22 7.06
CA VAL A 5 -4.79 0.78 8.03
C VAL A 5 -4.88 0.03 9.37
N LYS A 6 -6.08 -0.24 9.81
CA LYS A 6 -6.32 -0.94 11.06
C LYS A 6 -5.85 -2.40 11.01
N GLN A 7 -6.21 -3.12 9.95
CA GLN A 7 -5.91 -4.54 9.83
C GLN A 7 -4.42 -4.81 9.66
N LEU A 8 -3.70 -3.90 9.03
CA LEU A 8 -2.27 -4.04 8.80
C LEU A 8 -1.44 -3.28 9.81
N ASN A 9 -2.09 -2.66 10.79
CA ASN A 9 -1.42 -1.88 11.83
C ASN A 9 -0.49 -0.82 11.23
N LEU A 10 -1.00 -0.10 10.24
CA LEU A 10 -0.25 0.95 9.56
C LEU A 10 -0.31 2.25 10.35
N ARG A 11 0.75 3.04 10.24
CA ARG A 11 0.81 4.38 10.81
C ARG A 11 0.97 5.37 9.66
N LEU A 12 0.30 6.51 9.76
CA LEU A 12 0.49 7.58 8.77
C LEU A 12 1.90 8.14 8.93
N ASN A 13 2.70 8.04 7.87
CA ASN A 13 4.05 8.56 7.85
C ASN A 13 4.06 10.02 7.38
N TRP A 14 3.43 10.27 6.24
CA TRP A 14 3.25 11.62 5.73
C TRP A 14 2.10 11.66 4.73
N GLU A 15 1.58 12.86 4.52
CA GLU A 15 0.62 13.10 3.45
C GLU A 15 1.00 14.40 2.76
N MET A 16 0.82 14.44 1.46
CA MET A 16 1.06 15.64 0.67
C MET A 16 0.09 15.64 -0.52
N GLY A 17 -0.80 16.63 -0.53
CA GLY A 17 -1.80 16.71 -1.57
C GLY A 17 -2.68 15.47 -1.57
N GLU A 18 -2.58 14.71 -2.63
CA GLU A 18 -3.41 13.52 -2.83
C GLU A 18 -2.68 12.22 -2.57
N VAL A 19 -1.53 12.28 -1.95
CA VAL A 19 -0.72 11.11 -1.61
C VAL A 19 -0.70 10.92 -0.11
N TYR A 20 -1.03 9.71 0.31
CA TYR A 20 -0.98 9.29 1.72
C TYR A 20 0.01 8.16 1.85
N ALA A 21 1.04 8.36 2.64
CA ALA A 21 2.06 7.34 2.86
C ALA A 21 1.95 6.79 4.27
N PHE A 22 1.77 5.49 4.34
CA PHE A 22 1.65 4.75 5.59
C PHE A 22 2.79 3.77 5.73
N GLU A 23 3.04 3.32 6.95
CA GLU A 23 4.04 2.29 7.19
C GLU A 23 3.66 1.40 8.37
N ASN A 24 4.19 0.20 8.38
CA ASN A 24 4.25 -0.65 9.55
C ASN A 24 5.69 -1.17 9.67
N ASP A 25 5.91 -2.22 10.44
CA ASP A 25 7.28 -2.72 10.63
C ASP A 25 7.85 -3.41 9.39
N ASP A 26 7.00 -3.78 8.44
CA ASP A 26 7.37 -4.59 7.29
C ASP A 26 7.29 -3.85 5.96
N LEU A 27 6.35 -2.93 5.84
CA LEU A 27 5.99 -2.33 4.55
C LEU A 27 5.90 -0.82 4.61
N TYR A 28 6.17 -0.20 3.45
CA TYR A 28 5.70 1.14 3.12
C TYR A 28 4.54 0.99 2.15
N VAL A 29 3.44 1.67 2.42
CA VAL A 29 2.24 1.61 1.58
C VAL A 29 1.81 3.01 1.21
N GLN A 30 1.62 3.26 -0.07
CA GLN A 30 1.16 4.56 -0.56
C GLN A 30 -0.21 4.43 -1.21
N PHE A 31 -1.07 5.39 -0.88
CA PHE A 31 -2.33 5.58 -1.58
C PHE A 31 -2.24 6.88 -2.35
N ILE A 32 -2.39 6.80 -3.65
CA ILE A 32 -2.29 7.95 -4.54
C ILE A 32 -3.63 8.14 -5.20
N ASN A 33 -4.24 9.30 -4.98
CA ASN A 33 -5.46 9.67 -5.68
C ASN A 33 -5.04 10.32 -7.00
N PRO A 34 -5.25 9.65 -8.15
CA PRO A 34 -4.79 10.20 -9.41
C PRO A 34 -5.58 11.44 -9.79
N ASN A 35 -4.95 12.29 -10.60
CA ASN A 35 -5.56 13.52 -11.05
C ASN A 35 -6.80 13.28 -11.89
N GLU A 36 -7.60 14.32 -12.06
CA GLU A 36 -8.78 14.30 -12.93
C GLU A 36 -8.45 13.75 -14.30
N GLY A 37 -9.38 13.00 -14.86
CA GLY A 37 -9.21 12.43 -16.19
C GLY A 37 -8.87 10.95 -16.21
N THR A 38 -8.70 10.34 -15.03
CA THR A 38 -8.53 8.89 -14.94
C THR A 38 -9.76 8.27 -14.35
N ASP A 39 -9.97 6.98 -14.65
CA ASP A 39 -11.10 6.22 -14.13
C ASP A 39 -10.78 5.59 -12.76
N PHE A 40 -9.57 5.76 -12.27
CA PHE A 40 -9.15 5.14 -11.02
C PHE A 40 -9.39 6.07 -9.83
N GLU A 41 -9.93 5.52 -8.76
CA GLU A 41 -10.10 6.24 -7.50
C GLU A 41 -8.76 6.35 -6.77
N TYR A 42 -8.01 5.24 -6.73
CA TYR A 42 -6.69 5.20 -6.10
C TYR A 42 -5.73 4.30 -6.85
N VAL A 43 -4.46 4.66 -6.77
CA VAL A 43 -3.35 3.77 -7.09
C VAL A 43 -2.72 3.41 -5.75
N ILE A 44 -2.60 2.13 -5.47
CA ILE A 44 -2.03 1.64 -4.22
C ILE A 44 -0.69 0.97 -4.54
N ARG A 45 0.36 1.40 -3.85
CA ARG A 45 1.71 0.87 -4.03
C ARG A 45 2.26 0.43 -2.69
N ALA A 46 2.97 -0.69 -2.68
CA ALA A 46 3.61 -1.18 -1.48
C ALA A 46 5.01 -1.69 -1.78
N GLU A 47 5.91 -1.51 -0.82
CA GLU A 47 7.27 -2.00 -0.92
C GLU A 47 7.75 -2.46 0.45
N TYR A 48 8.72 -3.38 0.45
CA TYR A 48 9.31 -3.87 1.69
C TYR A 48 10.28 -2.84 2.26
N LYS A 49 10.20 -2.61 3.55
CA LYS A 49 11.09 -1.65 4.23
C LYS A 49 12.55 -1.99 4.09
N GLU A 50 12.87 -3.26 4.11
CA GLU A 50 14.26 -3.72 4.03
C GLU A 50 14.88 -3.48 2.66
N ASP A 51 14.06 -3.38 1.63
CA ASP A 51 14.52 -3.14 0.28
C ASP A 51 14.59 -1.66 -0.06
N PHE A 52 14.17 -0.80 0.84
CA PHE A 52 14.07 0.63 0.61
C PHE A 52 15.39 1.25 0.14
N ASP A 53 16.52 0.77 0.68
CA ASP A 53 17.84 1.29 0.34
C ASP A 53 18.43 0.70 -0.94
N ARG A 54 17.71 -0.18 -1.61
CA ARG A 54 18.22 -0.91 -2.77
C ARG A 54 17.59 -0.49 -4.08
N TRP A 55 17.22 0.78 -4.25
CA TRP A 55 16.47 1.17 -5.44
C TRP A 55 15.21 0.33 -5.56
N SER A 56 14.52 0.17 -4.48
CA SER A 56 13.43 -0.77 -4.43
C SER A 56 12.41 -0.45 -5.51
N ASN A 57 12.21 -1.42 -6.32
CA ASN A 57 11.09 -1.40 -7.20
C ASN A 57 9.85 -1.62 -6.35
N CYS A 58 8.78 -0.97 -6.71
CA CYS A 58 7.50 -1.22 -6.10
C CYS A 58 7.19 -2.72 -6.24
N GLU A 59 7.10 -3.42 -5.11
CA GLU A 59 6.80 -4.85 -5.11
C GLU A 59 5.34 -5.14 -5.39
N TYR A 60 4.49 -4.18 -5.16
CA TYR A 60 3.07 -4.31 -5.35
C TYR A 60 2.50 -3.00 -5.85
N GLU A 61 1.69 -3.07 -6.89
CA GLU A 61 0.97 -1.91 -7.40
C GLU A 61 -0.37 -2.38 -7.94
N THR A 62 -1.43 -1.71 -7.53
CA THR A 62 -2.75 -1.98 -8.08
C THR A 62 -3.51 -0.68 -8.29
N TYR A 63 -4.44 -0.72 -9.21
CA TYR A 63 -5.30 0.40 -9.57
C TYR A 63 -6.72 0.06 -9.17
N SER A 64 -7.35 0.91 -8.38
CA SER A 64 -8.69 0.66 -7.89
C SER A 64 -9.66 1.72 -8.40
N THR A 65 -10.73 1.29 -9.05
CA THR A 65 -11.82 2.19 -9.46
C THR A 65 -12.81 2.39 -8.32
N ASP A 66 -12.85 1.47 -7.37
CA ASP A 66 -13.72 1.55 -6.19
C ASP A 66 -12.98 0.91 -5.03
N LEU A 67 -12.33 1.74 -4.23
CA LEU A 67 -11.50 1.26 -3.14
C LEU A 67 -12.28 0.42 -2.12
N GLU A 68 -13.50 0.82 -1.83
CA GLU A 68 -14.33 0.11 -0.88
C GLU A 68 -14.60 -1.33 -1.31
N LYS A 69 -14.84 -1.51 -2.60
CA LYS A 69 -15.10 -2.81 -3.19
C LYS A 69 -13.84 -3.69 -3.24
N ASP A 70 -12.70 -3.07 -3.55
CA ASP A 70 -11.45 -3.79 -3.74
C ASP A 70 -10.65 -3.96 -2.46
N LEU A 71 -11.08 -3.33 -1.38
CA LEU A 71 -10.33 -3.23 -0.13
C LEU A 71 -9.96 -4.60 0.45
N SER A 72 -10.89 -5.53 0.45
CA SER A 72 -10.68 -6.87 0.99
C SER A 72 -9.55 -7.61 0.26
N GLU A 73 -9.54 -7.50 -1.06
CA GLU A 73 -8.51 -8.12 -1.88
C GLU A 73 -7.14 -7.47 -1.65
N ILE A 74 -7.11 -6.15 -1.56
CA ILE A 74 -5.87 -5.40 -1.31
C ILE A 74 -5.31 -5.78 0.06
N ILE A 75 -6.14 -5.86 1.08
CA ILE A 75 -5.71 -6.28 2.42
C ILE A 75 -5.11 -7.69 2.37
N SER A 76 -5.77 -8.60 1.68
CA SER A 76 -5.28 -9.97 1.53
C SER A 76 -3.92 -10.01 0.85
N ASP A 77 -3.76 -9.24 -0.22
CA ASP A 77 -2.50 -9.18 -0.96
C ASP A 77 -1.35 -8.63 -0.12
N LEU A 78 -1.61 -7.58 0.65
CA LEU A 78 -0.59 -6.98 1.50
C LEU A 78 -0.22 -7.89 2.68
N LYS A 79 -1.19 -8.62 3.23
CA LYS A 79 -0.91 -9.62 4.26
C LYS A 79 -0.04 -10.74 3.71
N GLU A 80 -0.29 -11.15 2.49
CA GLU A 80 0.51 -12.17 1.83
C GLU A 80 1.95 -11.71 1.65
N MET A 81 2.17 -10.44 1.31
CA MET A 81 3.52 -9.87 1.22
C MET A 81 4.25 -10.01 2.55
N ILE A 82 3.59 -9.70 3.66
CA ILE A 82 4.19 -9.80 4.98
C ILE A 82 4.55 -11.24 5.31
N GLU A 83 3.68 -12.18 4.99
CA GLU A 83 3.93 -13.60 5.19
C GLU A 83 5.11 -14.09 4.38
N GLU A 84 5.23 -13.66 3.13
CA GLU A 84 6.35 -14.02 2.29
C GLU A 84 7.67 -13.50 2.83
N LYS A 85 7.66 -12.29 3.36
CA LYS A 85 8.84 -11.68 3.97
C LYS A 85 9.34 -12.52 5.15
N GLU A 86 8.44 -13.03 5.96
CA GLU A 86 8.78 -13.86 7.11
C GLU A 86 9.50 -15.15 6.70
N GLN A 87 9.26 -15.62 5.48
CA GLN A 87 9.89 -16.82 4.95
C GLN A 87 11.31 -16.61 4.46
N TRP A 88 11.76 -15.39 4.37
CA TRP A 88 13.12 -15.07 3.91
C TRP A 88 14.19 -15.38 4.95
N LEU A 89 13.81 -15.65 6.16
CA LEU A 89 14.74 -15.87 7.28
C LEU A 89 15.06 -17.36 7.49
#